data_0c7acdab423f17363d905fa26325a44a
#
_entry.id   0c7acdab423f17363d905fa26325a44a
#
_cell.length_a   1.000
_cell.length_b   1.000
_cell.length_c   1.000
_cell.angle_alpha   90.00
_cell.angle_beta   90.00
_cell.angle_gamma   90.00
#
_symmetry.space_group_name_H-M   'P 1'
#
loop_
_entity.id
_entity.type
_entity.pdbx_description
1 polymer ?
#
loop_
_entity_poly.entity_id
_entity_poly.type
_entity_poly.pdbx_seq_one_letter_code
_entity_poly.pdbx_strand_id
1 'polypeptide(L)'
;PLESMMRKLTAGTGRKAKAFMKGAEDLYTAEDDLFKIANFAVERLRLKNAYTTAGRKVTEDFLDQEAANIVRNTVPNYAYVSDTVRALRRLPLGTFMSFPSEILRTTTNIAQRAIKEINDPVLRNIGIKRLTGLGTVLYIAPNVIQSGFQILNDVTNEQLQALKQYLPEWSKNSTILPIRSKDG
;
A
#
# COMPACT_ATOMS: atom_id res chain seq x y z
N PRO A 1 14.61 -9.71 49.15
CA PRO A 1 14.89 -8.33 48.67
C PRO A 1 15.22 -8.28 47.19
N LEU A 2 15.96 -9.28 46.63
CA LEU A 2 16.39 -9.29 45.22
C LEU A 2 15.23 -9.48 44.22
N GLU A 3 14.31 -10.40 44.51
CA GLU A 3 13.12 -10.67 43.68
C GLU A 3 12.18 -9.45 43.57
N SER A 4 12.02 -8.69 44.66
CA SER A 4 11.19 -7.48 44.65
C SER A 4 11.83 -6.36 43.84
N MET A 5 13.16 -6.26 43.80
CA MET A 5 13.89 -5.30 42.96
C MET A 5 13.83 -5.70 41.47
N MET A 6 14.03 -6.99 41.16
CA MET A 6 13.91 -7.48 39.79
C MET A 6 12.47 -7.30 39.21
N ARG A 7 11.44 -7.53 40.04
CA ARG A 7 10.06 -7.32 39.67
C ARG A 7 9.72 -5.84 39.42
N LYS A 8 10.34 -4.91 40.15
CA LYS A 8 10.21 -3.46 39.93
C LYS A 8 10.93 -3.00 38.65
N LEU A 9 12.12 -3.55 38.39
CA LEU A 9 12.89 -3.26 37.18
C LEU A 9 12.17 -3.78 35.91
N THR A 10 11.67 -5.00 35.93
CA THR A 10 10.90 -5.57 34.79
C THR A 10 9.54 -4.89 34.59
N ALA A 11 8.84 -4.50 35.67
CA ALA A 11 7.58 -3.76 35.56
C ALA A 11 7.80 -2.32 35.06
N GLY A 12 8.94 -1.69 35.38
CA GLY A 12 9.30 -0.36 34.88
C GLY A 12 9.65 -0.35 33.39
N THR A 13 10.41 -1.37 32.96
CA THR A 13 10.80 -1.55 31.55
C THR A 13 9.58 -1.89 30.68
N GLY A 14 8.68 -2.74 31.17
CA GLY A 14 7.46 -3.12 30.47
C GLY A 14 6.50 -1.94 30.28
N ARG A 15 6.41 -1.01 31.24
CA ARG A 15 5.58 0.21 31.09
C ARG A 15 6.16 1.20 30.08
N LYS A 16 7.47 1.42 30.09
CA LYS A 16 8.17 2.27 29.12
C LYS A 16 8.09 1.69 27.71
N ALA A 17 8.27 0.38 27.56
CA ALA A 17 8.12 -0.31 26.28
C ALA A 17 6.67 -0.23 25.76
N LYS A 18 5.66 -0.42 26.60
CA LYS A 18 4.25 -0.23 26.22
C LYS A 18 3.93 1.21 25.83
N ALA A 19 4.45 2.20 26.54
CA ALA A 19 4.26 3.61 26.21
C ALA A 19 4.94 3.97 24.88
N PHE A 20 6.14 3.46 24.63
CA PHE A 20 6.84 3.63 23.35
C PHE A 20 6.10 2.95 22.19
N MET A 21 5.64 1.71 22.36
CA MET A 21 4.85 1.00 21.35
C MET A 21 3.55 1.72 21.05
N LYS A 22 2.84 2.23 22.06
CA LYS A 22 1.62 3.01 21.89
C LYS A 22 1.91 4.31 21.13
N GLY A 23 2.97 5.04 21.48
CA GLY A 23 3.36 6.24 20.75
C GLY A 23 3.72 5.98 19.27
N ALA A 24 4.37 4.86 18.98
CA ALA A 24 4.66 4.44 17.61
C ALA A 24 3.38 4.05 16.86
N GLU A 25 2.43 3.38 17.51
CA GLU A 25 1.12 3.03 16.95
C GLU A 25 0.27 4.28 16.66
N ASP A 26 0.24 5.24 17.61
CA ASP A 26 -0.46 6.51 17.45
C ASP A 26 0.13 7.33 16.29
N LEU A 27 1.47 7.35 16.14
CA LEU A 27 2.15 8.03 15.03
C LEU A 27 1.82 7.38 13.68
N TYR A 28 1.86 6.04 13.62
CA TYR A 28 1.52 5.29 12.42
C TYR A 28 0.06 5.50 12.00
N THR A 29 -0.85 5.54 12.96
CA THR A 29 -2.27 5.81 12.71
C THR A 29 -2.47 7.23 12.18
N ALA A 30 -1.78 8.21 12.75
CA ALA A 30 -1.85 9.61 12.30
C ALA A 30 -1.32 9.78 10.87
N GLU A 31 -0.25 9.07 10.49
CA GLU A 31 0.29 9.07 9.13
C GLU A 31 -0.72 8.47 8.13
N ASP A 32 -1.34 7.34 8.48
CA ASP A 32 -2.36 6.69 7.66
C ASP A 32 -3.60 7.58 7.46
N ASP A 33 -4.05 8.25 8.50
CA ASP A 33 -5.17 9.19 8.44
C ASP A 33 -4.83 10.42 7.59
N LEU A 34 -3.62 10.98 7.71
CA LEU A 34 -3.16 12.08 6.88
C LEU A 34 -3.15 11.69 5.40
N PHE A 35 -2.67 10.49 5.09
CA PHE A 35 -2.65 9.97 3.72
C PHE A 35 -4.07 9.80 3.15
N LYS A 36 -5.01 9.31 3.95
CA LYS A 36 -6.42 9.19 3.56
C LYS A 36 -7.08 10.55 3.32
N ILE A 37 -6.82 11.54 4.18
CA ILE A 37 -7.32 12.92 4.03
C ILE A 37 -6.78 13.55 2.74
N ALA A 38 -5.49 13.40 2.46
CA ALA A 38 -4.87 13.91 1.24
C ALA A 38 -5.50 13.26 -0.01
N ASN A 39 -5.68 11.95 -0.01
CA ASN A 39 -6.36 11.24 -1.10
C ASN A 39 -7.81 11.69 -1.28
N PHE A 40 -8.54 11.90 -0.19
CA PHE A 40 -9.91 12.42 -0.23
C PHE A 40 -9.96 13.79 -0.92
N ALA A 41 -9.08 14.72 -0.53
CA ALA A 41 -9.02 16.05 -1.14
C ALA A 41 -8.72 15.99 -2.65
N VAL A 42 -7.79 15.13 -3.06
CA VAL A 42 -7.44 14.92 -4.47
C VAL A 42 -8.61 14.33 -5.26
N GLU A 43 -9.25 13.27 -4.76
CA GLU A 43 -10.37 12.63 -5.45
C GLU A 43 -11.58 13.57 -5.56
N ARG A 44 -11.89 14.32 -4.49
CA ARG A 44 -12.93 15.35 -4.50
C ARG A 44 -12.69 16.41 -5.57
N LEU A 45 -11.45 16.91 -5.66
CA LEU A 45 -11.07 17.91 -6.67
C LEU A 45 -11.17 17.34 -8.10
N ARG A 46 -10.74 16.09 -8.30
CA ARG A 46 -10.86 15.41 -9.61
C ARG A 46 -12.32 15.28 -10.05
N LEU A 47 -13.20 14.85 -9.16
CA LEU A 47 -14.63 14.75 -9.43
C LEU A 47 -15.23 16.12 -9.73
N LYS A 48 -14.96 17.12 -8.89
CA LYS A 48 -15.46 18.50 -9.10
C LYS A 48 -15.04 19.03 -10.47
N ASN A 49 -13.78 18.89 -10.84
CA ASN A 49 -13.27 19.33 -12.13
C ASN A 49 -13.93 18.59 -13.30
N ALA A 50 -14.11 17.28 -13.20
CA ALA A 50 -14.75 16.48 -14.25
C ALA A 50 -16.20 16.91 -14.48
N TYR A 51 -17.00 17.03 -13.42
CA TYR A 51 -18.40 17.46 -13.53
C TYR A 51 -18.53 18.90 -14.00
N THR A 52 -17.68 19.81 -13.52
CA THR A 52 -17.65 21.20 -13.97
C THR A 52 -17.31 21.30 -15.45
N THR A 53 -16.28 20.58 -15.91
CA THR A 53 -15.89 20.55 -17.33
C THR A 53 -16.99 19.99 -18.23
N ALA A 54 -17.75 19.01 -17.72
CA ALA A 54 -18.90 18.44 -18.43
C ALA A 54 -20.17 19.32 -18.36
N GLY A 55 -20.13 20.47 -17.70
CA GLY A 55 -21.29 21.34 -17.52
C GLY A 55 -22.37 20.77 -16.60
N ARG A 56 -22.06 19.72 -15.82
CA ARG A 56 -22.99 19.09 -14.90
C ARG A 56 -22.88 19.68 -13.51
N LYS A 57 -24.00 20.14 -12.96
CA LYS A 57 -24.09 20.61 -11.57
C LYS A 57 -24.29 19.42 -10.65
N VAL A 58 -23.45 19.28 -9.66
CA VAL A 58 -23.56 18.29 -8.58
C VAL A 58 -23.44 19.00 -7.24
N THR A 59 -24.02 18.42 -6.18
CA THR A 59 -23.95 18.99 -4.83
C THR A 59 -22.57 18.73 -4.22
N GLU A 60 -22.15 19.56 -3.29
CA GLU A 60 -20.91 19.34 -2.55
C GLU A 60 -20.99 18.04 -1.73
N ASP A 61 -22.18 17.73 -1.15
CA ASP A 61 -22.41 16.47 -0.44
C ASP A 61 -22.21 15.23 -1.33
N PHE A 62 -22.63 15.28 -2.58
CA PHE A 62 -22.38 14.20 -3.53
C PHE A 62 -20.88 14.03 -3.77
N LEU A 63 -20.15 15.13 -3.97
CA LEU A 63 -18.69 15.09 -4.18
C LEU A 63 -17.98 14.50 -2.96
N ASP A 64 -18.40 14.88 -1.76
CA ASP A 64 -17.81 14.41 -0.52
C ASP A 64 -18.07 12.92 -0.29
N GLN A 65 -19.31 12.48 -0.48
CA GLN A 65 -19.68 11.07 -0.36
C GLN A 65 -18.94 10.19 -1.38
N GLU A 66 -18.87 10.65 -2.64
CA GLU A 66 -18.23 9.88 -3.69
C GLU A 66 -16.71 9.82 -3.50
N ALA A 67 -16.07 10.93 -3.12
CA ALA A 67 -14.65 10.96 -2.78
C ALA A 67 -14.33 10.05 -1.59
N ALA A 68 -15.14 10.10 -0.52
CA ALA A 68 -14.99 9.22 0.64
C ALA A 68 -15.15 7.74 0.26
N ASN A 69 -16.11 7.43 -0.61
CA ASN A 69 -16.33 6.07 -1.10
C ASN A 69 -15.12 5.56 -1.92
N ILE A 70 -14.54 6.41 -2.77
CA ILE A 70 -13.33 6.08 -3.53
C ILE A 70 -12.19 5.76 -2.58
N VAL A 71 -11.88 6.66 -1.64
CA VAL A 71 -10.77 6.48 -0.68
C VAL A 71 -10.94 5.22 0.14
N ARG A 72 -12.14 4.98 0.68
CA ARG A 72 -12.44 3.78 1.46
C ARG A 72 -12.14 2.49 0.72
N ASN A 73 -12.38 2.45 -0.59
CA ASN A 73 -12.23 1.24 -1.40
C ASN A 73 -10.85 1.10 -2.06
N THR A 74 -10.15 2.21 -2.31
CA THR A 74 -8.90 2.22 -3.09
C THR A 74 -7.65 2.47 -2.25
N VAL A 75 -7.79 2.95 -1.02
CA VAL A 75 -6.67 3.09 -0.08
C VAL A 75 -6.63 1.87 0.83
N PRO A 76 -5.44 1.31 1.11
CA PRO A 76 -5.29 0.20 2.05
C PRO A 76 -5.89 0.54 3.41
N ASN A 77 -6.68 -0.36 3.96
CA ASN A 77 -7.27 -0.21 5.28
C ASN A 77 -7.36 -1.56 5.99
N TYR A 78 -6.43 -1.79 6.88
CA TYR A 78 -6.33 -3.06 7.62
C TYR A 78 -7.50 -3.34 8.56
N ALA A 79 -8.40 -2.37 8.79
CA ALA A 79 -9.65 -2.61 9.50
C ALA A 79 -10.65 -3.47 8.71
N TYR A 80 -10.54 -3.49 7.37
CA TYR A 80 -11.42 -4.28 6.49
C TYR A 80 -10.88 -5.70 6.20
N VAL A 81 -9.83 -6.11 6.88
CA VAL A 81 -9.33 -7.49 6.77
C VAL A 81 -10.41 -8.47 7.20
N SER A 82 -10.76 -9.42 6.35
CA SER A 82 -11.81 -10.40 6.62
C SER A 82 -11.53 -11.19 7.90
N ASP A 83 -12.57 -11.66 8.56
CA ASP A 83 -12.44 -12.45 9.79
C ASP A 83 -11.61 -13.72 9.57
N THR A 84 -11.65 -14.29 8.36
CA THR A 84 -10.80 -15.42 7.96
C THR A 84 -9.32 -15.05 8.01
N VAL A 85 -8.92 -13.92 7.42
CA VAL A 85 -7.54 -13.44 7.44
C VAL A 85 -7.14 -13.01 8.86
N ARG A 86 -8.09 -12.46 9.62
CA ARG A 86 -7.90 -12.11 11.03
C ARG A 86 -7.67 -13.34 11.92
N ALA A 87 -8.37 -14.45 11.62
CA ALA A 87 -8.13 -15.73 12.27
C ALA A 87 -6.77 -16.34 11.89
N LEU A 88 -6.35 -16.22 10.62
CA LEU A 88 -5.03 -16.65 10.16
C LEU A 88 -3.87 -15.86 10.79
N ARG A 89 -4.09 -14.61 11.23
CA ARG A 89 -3.07 -13.84 11.99
C ARG A 89 -2.64 -14.51 13.31
N ARG A 90 -3.43 -15.40 13.85
CA ARG A 90 -3.09 -16.18 15.06
C ARG A 90 -2.06 -17.27 14.78
N LEU A 91 -1.83 -17.61 13.51
CA LEU A 91 -0.79 -18.53 13.09
C LEU A 91 0.53 -17.77 12.85
N PRO A 92 1.69 -18.40 13.06
CA PRO A 92 3.00 -17.76 12.90
C PRO A 92 3.24 -17.10 11.52
N LEU A 93 2.59 -17.60 10.47
CA LEU A 93 2.66 -17.08 9.10
C LEU A 93 1.55 -16.07 8.78
N GLY A 94 0.57 -15.90 9.65
CA GLY A 94 -0.65 -15.13 9.36
C GLY A 94 -0.44 -13.63 9.30
N THR A 95 0.61 -13.11 9.93
CA THR A 95 0.96 -11.69 9.87
C THR A 95 1.27 -11.26 8.43
N PHE A 96 1.87 -12.15 7.64
CA PHE A 96 2.17 -11.89 6.22
C PHE A 96 0.94 -11.96 5.30
N MET A 97 -0.13 -12.64 5.70
CA MET A 97 -1.32 -12.81 4.84
C MET A 97 -2.18 -11.56 4.73
N SER A 98 -2.12 -10.66 5.70
CA SER A 98 -2.94 -9.44 5.72
C SER A 98 -2.52 -8.43 4.66
N PHE A 99 -1.23 -8.24 4.48
CA PHE A 99 -0.71 -7.30 3.49
C PHE A 99 -1.03 -7.74 2.05
N PRO A 100 -0.73 -8.98 1.60
CA PRO A 100 -1.11 -9.43 0.27
C PRO A 100 -2.63 -9.39 0.01
N SER A 101 -3.44 -9.76 1.00
CA SER A 101 -4.91 -9.74 0.84
C SER A 101 -5.43 -8.32 0.63
N GLU A 102 -4.87 -7.34 1.36
CA GLU A 102 -5.25 -5.95 1.22
C GLU A 102 -4.76 -5.34 -0.10
N ILE A 103 -3.58 -5.70 -0.58
CA ILE A 103 -3.09 -5.32 -1.91
C ILE A 103 -4.00 -5.88 -3.01
N LEU A 104 -4.40 -7.14 -2.93
CA LEU A 104 -5.32 -7.74 -3.89
C LEU A 104 -6.69 -7.04 -3.87
N ARG A 105 -7.23 -6.77 -2.68
CA ARG A 105 -8.50 -6.06 -2.53
C ARG A 105 -8.44 -4.67 -3.15
N THR A 106 -7.46 -3.87 -2.79
CA THR A 106 -7.33 -2.50 -3.27
C THR A 106 -7.05 -2.46 -4.78
N THR A 107 -6.18 -3.32 -5.28
CA THR A 107 -5.88 -3.43 -6.72
C THR A 107 -7.14 -3.77 -7.51
N THR A 108 -7.93 -4.76 -7.06
CA THR A 108 -9.19 -5.15 -7.70
C THR A 108 -10.20 -4.00 -7.67
N ASN A 109 -10.34 -3.32 -6.54
CA ASN A 109 -11.25 -2.19 -6.41
C ASN A 109 -10.84 -1.00 -7.30
N ILE A 110 -9.53 -0.71 -7.40
CA ILE A 110 -9.01 0.34 -8.30
C ILE A 110 -9.33 -0.01 -9.76
N ALA A 111 -9.10 -1.25 -10.17
CA ALA A 111 -9.40 -1.70 -11.53
C ALA A 111 -10.90 -1.62 -11.85
N GLN A 112 -11.76 -2.14 -10.96
CA GLN A 112 -13.21 -2.08 -11.12
C GLN A 112 -13.71 -0.63 -11.15
N ARG A 113 -13.18 0.22 -10.29
CA ARG A 113 -13.50 1.65 -10.30
C ARG A 113 -13.10 2.31 -11.60
N ALA A 114 -11.89 2.07 -12.08
CA ALA A 114 -11.39 2.61 -13.35
C ALA A 114 -12.28 2.20 -14.52
N ILE A 115 -12.71 0.93 -14.58
CA ILE A 115 -13.63 0.45 -15.64
C ILE A 115 -14.98 1.18 -15.57
N LYS A 116 -15.55 1.37 -14.37
CA LYS A 116 -16.80 2.14 -14.20
C LYS A 116 -16.65 3.58 -14.68
N GLU A 117 -15.54 4.23 -14.31
CA GLU A 117 -15.23 5.60 -14.72
C GLU A 117 -15.00 5.73 -16.23
N ILE A 118 -14.36 4.75 -16.88
CA ILE A 118 -14.15 4.72 -18.34
C ILE A 118 -15.49 4.65 -19.09
N ASN A 119 -16.46 3.95 -18.55
CA ASN A 119 -17.79 3.82 -19.13
C ASN A 119 -18.69 5.05 -18.91
N ASP A 120 -18.33 5.93 -17.97
CA ASP A 120 -19.01 7.20 -17.77
C ASP A 120 -18.36 8.30 -18.61
N PRO A 121 -19.10 8.96 -19.54
CA PRO A 121 -18.54 10.02 -20.38
C PRO A 121 -17.90 11.19 -19.61
N VAL A 122 -18.40 11.50 -18.39
CA VAL A 122 -17.88 12.58 -17.54
C VAL A 122 -16.57 12.16 -16.86
N LEU A 123 -16.49 10.91 -16.41
CA LEU A 123 -15.38 10.41 -15.59
C LEU A 123 -14.32 9.64 -16.40
N ARG A 124 -14.56 9.44 -17.70
CA ARG A 124 -13.70 8.61 -18.58
C ARG A 124 -12.21 8.93 -18.45
N ASN A 125 -11.85 10.20 -18.49
CA ASN A 125 -10.45 10.61 -18.40
C ASN A 125 -9.83 10.27 -17.03
N ILE A 126 -10.61 10.31 -15.96
CA ILE A 126 -10.17 9.89 -14.61
C ILE A 126 -9.91 8.39 -14.61
N GLY A 127 -10.86 7.61 -15.16
CA GLY A 127 -10.74 6.15 -15.23
C GLY A 127 -9.52 5.69 -16.04
N ILE A 128 -9.26 6.30 -17.19
CA ILE A 128 -8.07 6.02 -18.00
C ILE A 128 -6.79 6.31 -17.20
N LYS A 129 -6.69 7.49 -16.57
CA LYS A 129 -5.54 7.85 -15.75
C LYS A 129 -5.35 6.90 -14.56
N ARG A 130 -6.43 6.48 -13.93
CA ARG A 130 -6.41 5.53 -12.81
C ARG A 130 -5.91 4.16 -13.26
N LEU A 131 -6.41 3.64 -14.38
CA LEU A 131 -5.97 2.36 -14.91
C LEU A 131 -4.51 2.40 -15.39
N THR A 132 -4.11 3.48 -16.06
CA THR A 132 -2.72 3.70 -16.48
C THR A 132 -1.79 3.79 -15.26
N GLY A 133 -2.18 4.55 -14.23
CA GLY A 133 -1.42 4.65 -12.98
C GLY A 133 -1.25 3.29 -12.29
N LEU A 134 -2.32 2.50 -12.22
CA LEU A 134 -2.27 1.14 -11.68
C LEU A 134 -1.27 0.26 -12.45
N GLY A 135 -1.34 0.25 -13.79
CA GLY A 135 -0.41 -0.49 -14.63
C GLY A 135 1.04 -0.01 -14.47
N THR A 136 1.23 1.30 -14.34
CA THR A 136 2.56 1.88 -14.08
C THR A 136 3.14 1.39 -12.76
N VAL A 137 2.37 1.42 -11.68
CA VAL A 137 2.83 1.00 -10.35
C VAL A 137 3.09 -0.50 -10.32
N LEU A 138 2.22 -1.32 -10.93
CA LEU A 138 2.33 -2.78 -10.86
C LEU A 138 3.41 -3.36 -11.79
N TYR A 139 3.69 -2.70 -12.91
CA TYR A 139 4.56 -3.25 -13.94
C TYR A 139 5.79 -2.39 -14.24
N ILE A 140 5.61 -1.10 -14.51
CA ILE A 140 6.72 -0.23 -14.96
C ILE A 140 7.66 0.10 -13.81
N ALA A 141 7.13 0.56 -12.67
CA ALA A 141 7.95 1.01 -11.56
C ALA A 141 8.89 -0.09 -11.01
N PRO A 142 8.46 -1.36 -10.81
CA PRO A 142 9.36 -2.41 -10.36
C PRO A 142 10.53 -2.65 -11.33
N ASN A 143 10.27 -2.63 -12.65
CA ASN A 143 11.31 -2.83 -13.65
C ASN A 143 12.30 -1.67 -13.73
N VAL A 144 11.82 -0.43 -13.61
CA VAL A 144 12.68 0.77 -13.58
C VAL A 144 13.56 0.76 -12.34
N ILE A 145 13.01 0.42 -11.19
CA ILE A 145 13.76 0.33 -9.92
C ILE A 145 14.83 -0.77 -10.05
N GLN A 146 14.48 -1.96 -10.54
CA GLN A 146 15.43 -3.05 -10.75
C GLN A 146 16.58 -2.61 -11.67
N SER A 147 16.27 -1.98 -12.80
CA SER A 147 17.29 -1.49 -13.74
C SER A 147 18.18 -0.42 -13.10
N GLY A 148 17.63 0.46 -12.28
CA GLY A 148 18.40 1.43 -11.51
C GLY A 148 19.39 0.76 -10.56
N PHE A 149 18.97 -0.26 -9.82
CA PHE A 149 19.85 -1.03 -8.93
C PHE A 149 20.92 -1.82 -9.69
N GLN A 150 20.59 -2.37 -10.87
CA GLN A 150 21.59 -3.02 -11.73
C GLN A 150 22.70 -2.05 -12.15
N ILE A 151 22.33 -0.84 -12.59
CA ILE A 151 23.31 0.19 -13.00
C ILE A 151 24.15 0.64 -11.79
N LEU A 152 23.54 0.91 -10.65
CA LEU A 152 24.24 1.38 -9.45
C LEU A 152 25.22 0.35 -8.89
N ASN A 153 24.95 -0.94 -9.07
CA ASN A 153 25.78 -2.04 -8.55
C ASN A 153 26.60 -2.76 -9.64
N ASP A 154 26.62 -2.23 -10.86
CA ASP A 154 27.34 -2.80 -12.01
C ASP A 154 27.01 -4.29 -12.23
N VAL A 155 25.69 -4.61 -12.20
CA VAL A 155 25.16 -5.97 -12.38
C VAL A 155 24.58 -6.11 -13.78
N THR A 156 25.13 -7.05 -14.56
CA THR A 156 24.64 -7.31 -15.92
C THR A 156 23.35 -8.13 -15.93
N ASN A 157 22.66 -8.14 -17.08
CA ASN A 157 21.44 -8.95 -17.24
C ASN A 157 21.73 -10.44 -17.10
N GLU A 158 22.87 -10.92 -17.56
CA GLU A 158 23.31 -12.31 -17.44
C GLU A 158 23.51 -12.70 -15.98
N GLN A 159 24.15 -11.83 -15.19
CA GLN A 159 24.32 -12.03 -13.75
C GLN A 159 22.97 -12.05 -13.02
N LEU A 160 22.05 -11.16 -13.39
CA LEU A 160 20.71 -11.15 -12.81
C LEU A 160 19.93 -12.44 -13.15
N GLN A 161 20.04 -12.92 -14.39
CA GLN A 161 19.43 -14.19 -14.81
C GLN A 161 20.05 -15.39 -14.08
N ALA A 162 21.36 -15.39 -13.90
CA ALA A 162 22.04 -16.41 -13.11
C ALA A 162 21.53 -16.43 -11.64
N LEU A 163 21.40 -15.24 -11.01
CA LEU A 163 20.82 -15.13 -9.68
C LEU A 163 19.40 -15.72 -9.61
N LYS A 164 18.58 -15.47 -10.62
CA LYS A 164 17.20 -16.00 -10.67
C LYS A 164 17.12 -17.53 -10.68
N GLN A 165 18.14 -18.21 -11.20
CA GLN A 165 18.17 -19.68 -11.21
C GLN A 165 18.30 -20.30 -9.81
N TYR A 166 18.92 -19.58 -8.87
CA TYR A 166 19.10 -20.03 -7.48
C TYR A 166 17.94 -19.68 -6.57
N LEU A 167 16.95 -18.92 -7.08
CA LEU A 167 15.78 -18.52 -6.28
C LEU A 167 14.72 -19.62 -6.27
N PRO A 168 13.95 -19.73 -5.19
CA PRO A 168 12.78 -20.58 -5.13
C PRO A 168 11.78 -20.25 -6.24
N GLU A 169 11.04 -21.24 -6.74
CA GLU A 169 10.08 -21.10 -7.85
C GLU A 169 9.09 -19.93 -7.63
N TRP A 170 8.61 -19.77 -6.40
CA TRP A 170 7.64 -18.71 -6.05
C TRP A 170 8.21 -17.30 -6.15
N SER A 171 9.52 -17.13 -6.13
CA SER A 171 10.19 -15.81 -6.18
C SER A 171 10.85 -15.52 -7.54
N LYS A 172 10.90 -16.47 -8.48
CA LYS A 172 11.52 -16.28 -9.79
C LYS A 172 10.93 -15.14 -10.61
N ASN A 173 9.63 -14.88 -10.43
CA ASN A 173 8.91 -13.79 -11.09
C ASN A 173 8.91 -12.47 -10.28
N SER A 174 9.55 -12.44 -9.13
CA SER A 174 9.66 -11.25 -8.31
C SER A 174 10.71 -10.28 -8.86
N THR A 175 10.53 -8.99 -8.58
CA THR A 175 11.54 -7.96 -8.83
C THR A 175 12.71 -8.17 -7.87
N ILE A 176 13.91 -8.36 -8.40
CA ILE A 176 15.12 -8.56 -7.62
C ILE A 176 15.91 -7.26 -7.63
N LEU A 177 16.30 -6.80 -6.45
CA LEU A 177 17.18 -5.64 -6.29
C LEU A 177 18.60 -6.17 -6.01
N PRO A 178 19.47 -6.24 -7.02
CA PRO A 178 20.81 -6.72 -6.81
C PRO A 178 21.62 -5.69 -6.01
N ILE A 179 22.23 -6.15 -4.91
CA ILE A 179 23.08 -5.34 -4.04
C ILE A 179 24.46 -6.02 -4.03
N ARG A 180 25.48 -5.27 -4.36
CA ARG A 180 26.87 -5.76 -4.27
C ARG A 180 27.36 -5.65 -2.83
N SER A 181 27.90 -6.73 -2.28
CA SER A 181 28.60 -6.67 -0.99
C SER A 181 29.90 -5.86 -1.13
N LYS A 182 30.34 -5.22 -0.03
CA LYS A 182 31.64 -4.53 0.00
C LYS A 182 32.84 -5.48 -0.12
N ASP A 183 32.61 -6.75 0.12
CA ASP A 183 33.65 -7.79 0.14
C ASP A 183 33.72 -8.59 -1.18
N GLY A 184 33.05 -8.13 -2.24
CA GLY A 184 33.06 -8.71 -3.58
C GLY A 184 31.85 -9.55 -3.91
#